data_002fa6c86e823df9fe590f8c151491bb
#
_entry.id   002fa6c86e823df9fe590f8c151491bb
#
_cell.length_a   1.000
_cell.length_b   1.000
_cell.length_c   1.000
_cell.angle_alpha   90.00
_cell.angle_beta   90.00
_cell.angle_gamma   90.00
#
_symmetry.space_group_name_H-M   'P 1'
#
loop_
_entity.id
_entity.type
_entity.pdbx_description
1 polymer ?
#
loop_
_entity_poly.entity_id
_entity_poly.type
_entity_poly.pdbx_seq_one_letter_code
_entity_poly.pdbx_strand_id
1 'polypeptide(L)'
;MKTTNYPFPDLILFDWDNTLMDTTPALYQAFCVLCEKYGIPKCSMEEYRARTGLSLRETFPDMFGDKWEEAKKVYLDAYMERHLDLLTPFKDAEKLVAFAAKNAKAGVVSNKTAAILRDEINHLGWDKYLSAVVGAGDAPKDKPAAEPALLAMHQAGVEYGRPVWFVGDGDTDILCAANADCFPVRVADENKDGAAVLTVKNCSELLLTLYSLTETEYKNDKQ
;
A
#
# COMPACT_ATOMS: atom_id res chain seq x y z
N MET A 1 -17.03 -17.57 15.78
CA MET A 1 -16.62 -16.45 14.96
C MET A 1 -17.79 -15.49 14.90
N LYS A 2 -17.61 -14.20 15.27
CA LYS A 2 -18.65 -13.20 15.04
C LYS A 2 -18.71 -13.00 13.53
N THR A 3 -19.82 -13.31 12.90
CA THR A 3 -20.11 -12.94 11.51
C THR A 3 -20.29 -11.42 11.47
N THR A 4 -19.19 -10.71 11.34
CA THR A 4 -19.22 -9.30 10.99
C THR A 4 -19.60 -9.22 9.53
N ASN A 5 -20.81 -8.71 9.28
CA ASN A 5 -21.40 -8.61 7.95
C ASN A 5 -20.80 -7.39 7.25
N TYR A 6 -19.57 -7.53 6.76
CA TYR A 6 -18.95 -6.48 5.93
C TYR A 6 -19.49 -6.60 4.50
N PRO A 7 -19.88 -5.49 3.84
CA PRO A 7 -20.26 -5.54 2.44
C PRO A 7 -19.05 -5.94 1.60
N PHE A 8 -19.26 -6.79 0.61
CA PHE A 8 -18.23 -7.10 -0.37
C PHE A 8 -17.88 -5.80 -1.14
N PRO A 9 -16.59 -5.47 -1.33
CA PRO A 9 -16.22 -4.22 -1.95
C PRO A 9 -16.41 -4.22 -3.47
N ASP A 10 -16.74 -3.06 -4.03
CA ASP A 10 -16.70 -2.81 -5.47
C ASP A 10 -15.26 -2.58 -5.95
N LEU A 11 -14.39 -2.11 -5.04
CA LEU A 11 -12.99 -1.84 -5.29
C LEU A 11 -12.17 -2.15 -4.03
N ILE A 12 -11.02 -2.80 -4.21
CA ILE A 12 -10.03 -2.98 -3.17
C ILE A 12 -8.78 -2.20 -3.58
N LEU A 13 -8.42 -1.20 -2.78
CA LEU A 13 -7.19 -0.45 -2.88
C LEU A 13 -6.16 -1.08 -1.94
N PHE A 14 -4.99 -1.40 -2.45
CA PHE A 14 -3.89 -1.97 -1.69
C PHE A 14 -2.76 -0.96 -1.58
N ASP A 15 -2.14 -0.83 -0.42
CA ASP A 15 -0.79 -0.33 -0.35
C ASP A 15 0.17 -1.37 -0.96
N TRP A 16 1.40 -0.92 -1.27
CA TRP A 16 2.41 -1.73 -1.95
C TRP A 16 3.47 -2.25 -0.99
N ASP A 17 4.27 -1.33 -0.42
CA ASP A 17 5.41 -1.65 0.44
C ASP A 17 4.95 -2.23 1.79
N ASN A 18 5.47 -3.37 2.19
CA ASN A 18 5.10 -4.10 3.41
C ASN A 18 3.64 -4.59 3.50
N THR A 19 2.83 -4.33 2.49
CA THR A 19 1.45 -4.85 2.35
C THR A 19 1.37 -5.97 1.33
N LEU A 20 1.73 -5.71 0.08
CA LEU A 20 1.82 -6.72 -0.99
C LEU A 20 3.25 -7.20 -1.22
N MET A 21 4.26 -6.36 -0.99
CA MET A 21 5.68 -6.59 -1.27
C MET A 21 6.53 -6.43 -0.03
N ASP A 22 7.49 -7.35 0.17
CA ASP A 22 8.58 -7.16 1.13
C ASP A 22 9.70 -6.34 0.47
N THR A 23 9.58 -5.02 0.58
CA THR A 23 10.54 -4.07 0.02
C THR A 23 11.50 -3.50 1.06
N THR A 24 11.28 -3.79 2.34
CA THR A 24 12.11 -3.28 3.45
C THR A 24 13.62 -3.53 3.23
N PRO A 25 14.09 -4.70 2.75
CA PRO A 25 15.53 -4.91 2.54
C PRO A 25 16.14 -3.92 1.53
N ALA A 26 15.47 -3.66 0.40
CA ALA A 26 15.97 -2.75 -0.63
C ALA A 26 15.93 -1.28 -0.16
N LEU A 27 14.82 -0.87 0.48
CA LEU A 27 14.66 0.47 1.05
C LEU A 27 15.71 0.74 2.14
N TYR A 28 15.99 -0.22 3.01
CA TYR A 28 16.99 -0.09 4.06
C TYR A 28 18.41 0.01 3.50
N GLN A 29 18.75 -0.74 2.43
CA GLN A 29 20.04 -0.59 1.75
C GLN A 29 20.22 0.82 1.19
N ALA A 30 19.21 1.37 0.52
CA ALA A 30 19.25 2.74 0.02
C ALA A 30 19.40 3.77 1.15
N PHE A 31 18.72 3.56 2.28
CA PHE A 31 18.89 4.37 3.49
C PHE A 31 20.32 4.29 4.04
N CYS A 32 20.96 3.11 4.06
CA CYS A 32 22.34 2.96 4.51
C CYS A 32 23.33 3.76 3.62
N VAL A 33 23.13 3.77 2.30
CA VAL A 33 23.93 4.58 1.36
C VAL A 33 23.76 6.09 1.65
N LEU A 34 22.52 6.51 1.91
CA LEU A 34 22.22 7.88 2.30
C LEU A 34 22.92 8.27 3.62
N CYS A 35 22.86 7.40 4.64
CA CYS A 35 23.51 7.61 5.91
C CYS A 35 25.02 7.78 5.77
N GLU A 36 25.66 6.94 4.97
CA GLU A 36 27.11 7.03 4.70
C GLU A 36 27.49 8.36 4.01
N LYS A 37 26.72 8.76 3.00
CA LYS A 37 27.01 9.99 2.27
C LYS A 37 26.85 11.26 3.11
N TYR A 38 25.81 11.30 3.98
CA TYR A 38 25.49 12.50 4.76
C TYR A 38 25.96 12.45 6.22
N GLY A 39 26.66 11.38 6.62
CA GLY A 39 27.15 11.23 8.00
C GLY A 39 26.02 11.05 9.03
N ILE A 40 24.88 10.49 8.62
CA ILE A 40 23.73 10.22 9.49
C ILE A 40 23.94 8.89 10.21
N PRO A 41 23.71 8.79 11.53
CA PRO A 41 23.77 7.52 12.23
C PRO A 41 22.80 6.50 11.63
N LYS A 42 23.30 5.30 11.31
CA LYS A 42 22.46 4.19 10.89
C LYS A 42 21.62 3.70 12.07
N CYS A 43 20.36 3.41 11.82
CA CYS A 43 19.51 2.67 12.77
C CYS A 43 19.40 1.20 12.34
N SER A 44 18.80 0.35 13.17
CA SER A 44 18.49 -1.01 12.77
C SER A 44 17.41 -1.04 11.68
N MET A 45 17.30 -2.15 10.94
CA MET A 45 16.23 -2.33 9.93
C MET A 45 14.83 -2.26 10.56
N GLU A 46 14.67 -2.75 11.77
CA GLU A 46 13.42 -2.70 12.53
C GLU A 46 13.02 -1.26 12.88
N GLU A 47 13.99 -0.46 13.38
CA GLU A 47 13.77 0.97 13.65
C GLU A 47 13.50 1.77 12.38
N TYR A 48 14.16 1.42 11.27
CA TYR A 48 13.90 2.02 9.97
C TYR A 48 12.46 1.74 9.54
N ARG A 49 12.04 0.47 9.55
CA ARG A 49 10.68 0.06 9.20
C ARG A 49 9.61 0.78 10.03
N ALA A 50 9.85 0.96 11.33
CA ALA A 50 8.91 1.67 12.22
C ALA A 50 8.76 3.17 11.92
N ARG A 51 9.68 3.76 11.13
CA ARG A 51 9.70 5.19 10.77
C ARG A 51 9.28 5.46 9.33
N THR A 52 9.10 4.41 8.52
CA THR A 52 8.66 4.54 7.13
C THR A 52 7.13 4.63 7.05
N GLY A 53 6.63 5.23 5.99
CA GLY A 53 5.18 5.38 5.74
C GLY A 53 4.83 6.69 5.04
N LEU A 54 5.53 7.78 5.35
CA LEU A 54 5.39 9.05 4.63
C LEU A 54 6.22 9.05 3.35
N SER A 55 5.81 9.85 2.37
CA SER A 55 6.57 10.00 1.11
C SER A 55 7.87 10.77 1.31
N LEU A 56 8.82 10.56 0.39
CA LEU A 56 10.11 11.28 0.44
C LEU A 56 9.93 12.80 0.31
N ARG A 57 8.91 13.28 -0.42
CA ARG A 57 8.65 14.71 -0.57
C ARG A 57 8.13 15.36 0.71
N GLU A 58 7.60 14.56 1.64
CA GLU A 58 7.12 15.04 2.95
C GLU A 58 8.21 14.97 4.02
N THR A 59 9.09 13.96 3.97
CA THR A 59 10.08 13.72 5.02
C THR A 59 11.43 14.35 4.73
N PHE A 60 11.89 14.35 3.48
CA PHE A 60 13.25 14.79 3.13
C PHE A 60 13.51 16.29 3.28
N PRO A 61 12.53 17.19 3.02
CA PRO A 61 12.73 18.62 3.31
C PRO A 61 13.07 18.90 4.77
N ASP A 62 12.41 18.24 5.72
CA ASP A 62 12.67 18.40 7.15
C ASP A 62 14.01 17.81 7.56
N MET A 63 14.44 16.70 6.92
CA MET A 63 15.70 16.02 7.24
C MET A 63 16.94 16.70 6.62
N PHE A 64 16.81 17.26 5.43
CA PHE A 64 17.95 17.71 4.62
C PHE A 64 17.91 19.19 4.24
N GLY A 65 16.84 19.94 4.58
CA GLY A 65 16.69 21.35 4.23
C GLY A 65 16.88 21.57 2.73
N ASP A 66 17.67 22.57 2.36
CA ASP A 66 17.91 22.92 0.94
C ASP A 66 18.56 21.79 0.11
N LYS A 67 19.10 20.76 0.75
CA LYS A 67 19.74 19.61 0.07
C LYS A 67 18.81 18.43 -0.14
N TRP A 68 17.54 18.56 0.18
CA TRP A 68 16.61 17.44 0.16
C TRP A 68 16.43 16.78 -1.22
N GLU A 69 16.50 17.55 -2.32
CA GLU A 69 16.39 16.99 -3.66
C GLU A 69 17.64 16.18 -4.04
N GLU A 70 18.85 16.64 -3.63
CA GLU A 70 20.08 15.87 -3.80
C GLU A 70 20.04 14.58 -2.99
N ALA A 71 19.62 14.66 -1.72
CA ALA A 71 19.48 13.50 -0.85
C ALA A 71 18.47 12.50 -1.41
N LYS A 72 17.32 12.98 -1.88
CA LYS A 72 16.31 12.17 -2.56
C LYS A 72 16.88 11.45 -3.78
N LYS A 73 17.63 12.16 -4.61
CA LYS A 73 18.29 11.55 -5.77
C LYS A 73 19.24 10.43 -5.36
N VAL A 74 20.09 10.66 -4.38
CA VAL A 74 21.02 9.62 -3.85
C VAL A 74 20.28 8.39 -3.36
N TYR A 75 19.22 8.58 -2.58
CA TYR A 75 18.40 7.50 -2.08
C TYR A 75 17.74 6.70 -3.20
N LEU A 76 17.13 7.40 -4.17
CA LEU A 76 16.44 6.76 -5.28
C LEU A 76 17.43 6.05 -6.22
N ASP A 77 18.59 6.64 -6.53
CA ASP A 77 19.63 5.99 -7.34
C ASP A 77 20.07 4.67 -6.68
N ALA A 78 20.35 4.69 -5.37
CA ALA A 78 20.73 3.48 -4.63
C ALA A 78 19.61 2.44 -4.54
N TYR A 79 18.34 2.87 -4.45
CA TYR A 79 17.20 1.97 -4.49
C TYR A 79 17.05 1.30 -5.85
N MET A 80 17.12 2.10 -6.93
CA MET A 80 16.96 1.63 -8.31
C MET A 80 18.02 0.61 -8.74
N GLU A 81 19.21 0.60 -8.13
CA GLU A 81 20.25 -0.39 -8.44
C GLU A 81 19.82 -1.85 -8.18
N ARG A 82 18.94 -2.07 -7.20
CA ARG A 82 18.63 -3.42 -6.71
C ARG A 82 17.14 -3.69 -6.52
N HIS A 83 16.26 -2.68 -6.68
CA HIS A 83 14.84 -2.79 -6.29
C HIS A 83 14.11 -3.94 -7.01
N LEU A 84 14.35 -4.15 -8.30
CA LEU A 84 13.72 -5.25 -9.03
C LEU A 84 14.28 -6.63 -8.65
N ASP A 85 15.60 -6.74 -8.40
CA ASP A 85 16.24 -7.97 -7.98
C ASP A 85 15.79 -8.45 -6.58
N LEU A 86 15.46 -7.48 -5.70
CA LEU A 86 15.06 -7.72 -4.32
C LEU A 86 13.53 -7.67 -4.13
N LEU A 87 12.79 -7.35 -5.17
CA LEU A 87 11.33 -7.25 -5.12
C LEU A 87 10.71 -8.62 -4.86
N THR A 88 10.15 -8.81 -3.68
CA THR A 88 9.60 -10.10 -3.26
C THR A 88 8.14 -9.95 -2.83
N PRO A 89 7.18 -10.52 -3.58
CA PRO A 89 5.79 -10.56 -3.15
C PRO A 89 5.62 -11.35 -1.85
N PHE A 90 4.79 -10.87 -0.94
CA PHE A 90 4.38 -11.67 0.20
C PHE A 90 3.58 -12.90 -0.26
N LYS A 91 3.58 -13.93 0.59
CA LYS A 91 2.83 -15.16 0.31
C LYS A 91 1.37 -14.86 -0.03
N ASP A 92 0.91 -15.43 -1.14
CA ASP A 92 -0.44 -15.28 -1.69
C ASP A 92 -0.84 -13.84 -2.13
N ALA A 93 0.08 -12.87 -2.17
CA ALA A 93 -0.23 -11.50 -2.61
C ALA A 93 -0.76 -11.45 -4.06
N GLU A 94 -0.10 -12.14 -5.01
CA GLU A 94 -0.61 -12.19 -6.39
C GLU A 94 -2.00 -12.83 -6.48
N LYS A 95 -2.23 -13.92 -5.75
CA LYS A 95 -3.55 -14.58 -5.72
C LYS A 95 -4.63 -13.65 -5.15
N LEU A 96 -4.29 -12.88 -4.11
CA LEU A 96 -5.17 -11.90 -3.51
C LEU A 96 -5.56 -10.81 -4.52
N VAL A 97 -4.58 -10.22 -5.19
CA VAL A 97 -4.82 -9.16 -6.19
C VAL A 97 -5.61 -9.71 -7.39
N ALA A 98 -5.26 -10.91 -7.89
CA ALA A 98 -5.99 -11.57 -8.97
C ALA A 98 -7.44 -11.90 -8.57
N PHE A 99 -7.68 -12.34 -7.32
CA PHE A 99 -9.01 -12.59 -6.80
C PHE A 99 -9.83 -11.28 -6.70
N ALA A 100 -9.24 -10.22 -6.19
CA ALA A 100 -9.86 -8.90 -6.13
C ALA A 100 -10.25 -8.40 -7.53
N ALA A 101 -9.34 -8.48 -8.50
CA ALA A 101 -9.59 -8.07 -9.88
C ALA A 101 -10.72 -8.87 -10.56
N LYS A 102 -10.91 -10.13 -10.18
CA LYS A 102 -11.96 -11.00 -10.74
C LYS A 102 -13.35 -10.74 -10.16
N ASN A 103 -13.44 -10.44 -8.86
CA ASN A 103 -14.72 -10.40 -8.13
C ASN A 103 -15.16 -8.98 -7.78
N ALA A 104 -14.24 -8.02 -7.87
CA ALA A 104 -14.42 -6.59 -7.70
C ALA A 104 -13.55 -5.85 -8.74
N LYS A 105 -13.00 -4.69 -8.35
CA LYS A 105 -11.86 -4.05 -9.00
C LYS A 105 -10.69 -4.04 -8.04
N ALA A 106 -9.46 -4.02 -8.55
CA ALA A 106 -8.25 -3.90 -7.74
C ALA A 106 -7.47 -2.66 -8.15
N GLY A 107 -6.88 -1.97 -7.18
CA GLY A 107 -5.99 -0.84 -7.41
C GLY A 107 -4.86 -0.80 -6.38
N VAL A 108 -3.81 -0.04 -6.68
CA VAL A 108 -2.70 0.21 -5.76
C VAL A 108 -2.60 1.70 -5.46
N VAL A 109 -2.43 2.05 -4.18
CA VAL A 109 -2.21 3.42 -3.70
C VAL A 109 -1.04 3.40 -2.72
N SER A 110 0.09 3.98 -3.11
CA SER A 110 1.32 3.92 -2.32
C SER A 110 2.03 5.27 -2.22
N ASN A 111 2.75 5.50 -1.11
CA ASN A 111 3.66 6.64 -0.95
C ASN A 111 5.02 6.42 -1.63
N LYS A 112 5.19 5.32 -2.36
CA LYS A 112 6.31 5.09 -3.28
C LYS A 112 6.24 6.04 -4.46
N THR A 113 7.38 6.56 -4.91
CA THR A 113 7.46 7.40 -6.13
C THR A 113 6.74 6.72 -7.30
N ALA A 114 5.81 7.41 -7.93
CA ALA A 114 4.88 6.84 -8.92
C ALA A 114 5.56 6.09 -10.08
N ALA A 115 6.68 6.61 -10.59
CA ALA A 115 7.42 5.96 -11.67
C ALA A 115 8.01 4.62 -11.23
N ILE A 116 8.56 4.53 -10.01
CA ILE A 116 9.14 3.31 -9.44
C ILE A 116 8.04 2.28 -9.17
N LEU A 117 6.90 2.71 -8.60
CA LEU A 117 5.76 1.84 -8.36
C LEU A 117 5.29 1.16 -9.66
N ARG A 118 5.16 1.94 -10.74
CA ARG A 118 4.75 1.39 -12.05
C ARG A 118 5.78 0.44 -12.64
N ASP A 119 7.07 0.73 -12.46
CA ASP A 119 8.15 -0.14 -12.93
C ASP A 119 8.12 -1.50 -12.21
N GLU A 120 7.97 -1.51 -10.90
CA GLU A 120 7.83 -2.73 -10.10
C GLU A 120 6.57 -3.54 -10.47
N ILE A 121 5.42 -2.90 -10.65
CA ILE A 121 4.17 -3.54 -11.08
C ILE A 121 4.35 -4.18 -12.46
N ASN A 122 4.95 -3.47 -13.41
CA ASN A 122 5.20 -3.96 -14.75
C ASN A 122 6.21 -5.11 -14.75
N HIS A 123 7.27 -5.04 -13.94
CA HIS A 123 8.26 -6.12 -13.79
C HIS A 123 7.61 -7.43 -13.35
N LEU A 124 6.62 -7.37 -12.44
CA LEU A 124 5.86 -8.54 -11.98
C LEU A 124 4.74 -8.96 -12.95
N GLY A 125 4.42 -8.15 -13.97
CA GLY A 125 3.29 -8.36 -14.87
C GLY A 125 1.93 -8.29 -14.17
N TRP A 126 1.82 -7.45 -13.10
CA TRP A 126 0.58 -7.29 -12.34
C TRP A 126 -0.31 -6.16 -12.84
N ASP A 127 0.15 -5.37 -13.81
CA ASP A 127 -0.62 -4.35 -14.53
C ASP A 127 -1.95 -4.90 -15.06
N LYS A 128 -1.97 -6.15 -15.51
CA LYS A 128 -3.17 -6.87 -16.00
C LYS A 128 -4.29 -7.03 -14.96
N TYR A 129 -3.99 -6.92 -13.68
CA TYR A 129 -4.98 -7.05 -12.60
C TYR A 129 -5.52 -5.70 -12.11
N LEU A 130 -4.79 -4.60 -12.37
CA LEU A 130 -5.01 -3.33 -11.70
C LEU A 130 -5.79 -2.35 -12.58
N SER A 131 -6.91 -1.88 -12.08
CA SER A 131 -7.72 -0.81 -12.70
C SER A 131 -7.30 0.59 -12.27
N ALA A 132 -6.44 0.71 -11.24
CA ALA A 132 -5.89 1.96 -10.76
C ALA A 132 -4.49 1.76 -10.18
N VAL A 133 -3.56 2.70 -10.48
CA VAL A 133 -2.22 2.75 -9.88
C VAL A 133 -1.88 4.18 -9.55
N VAL A 134 -1.79 4.51 -8.27
CA VAL A 134 -1.49 5.84 -7.75
C VAL A 134 -0.28 5.77 -6.82
N GLY A 135 0.78 6.45 -7.22
CA GLY A 135 2.00 6.62 -6.43
C GLY A 135 2.18 8.05 -5.93
N ALA A 136 3.20 8.26 -5.10
CA ALA A 136 3.56 9.59 -4.63
C ALA A 136 3.84 10.54 -5.80
N GLY A 137 3.17 11.68 -5.79
CA GLY A 137 3.26 12.71 -6.83
C GLY A 137 2.16 12.65 -7.88
N ASP A 138 1.35 11.59 -7.97
CA ASP A 138 0.20 11.53 -8.90
C ASP A 138 -0.97 12.39 -8.41
N ALA A 139 -1.16 12.48 -7.09
CA ALA A 139 -2.15 13.34 -6.47
C ALA A 139 -1.51 14.62 -5.89
N PRO A 140 -2.31 15.68 -5.62
CA PRO A 140 -1.81 16.91 -5.00
C PRO A 140 -1.13 16.68 -3.65
N LYS A 141 -1.64 15.71 -2.87
CA LYS A 141 -1.06 15.26 -1.61
C LYS A 141 -0.93 13.74 -1.62
N ASP A 142 -0.01 13.22 -0.81
CA ASP A 142 0.20 11.79 -0.61
C ASP A 142 -0.61 11.27 0.59
N LYS A 143 -0.64 9.95 0.84
CA LYS A 143 -1.20 9.39 2.07
C LYS A 143 -0.50 10.02 3.29
N PRO A 144 -1.20 10.44 4.33
CA PRO A 144 -2.56 10.03 4.74
C PRO A 144 -3.72 10.86 4.16
N ALA A 145 -3.50 11.80 3.25
CA ALA A 145 -4.57 12.57 2.63
C ALA A 145 -5.53 11.67 1.81
N ALA A 146 -6.76 12.14 1.60
CA ALA A 146 -7.78 11.39 0.84
C ALA A 146 -7.48 11.33 -0.66
N GLU A 147 -6.78 12.34 -1.18
CA GLU A 147 -6.63 12.58 -2.62
C GLU A 147 -6.10 11.38 -3.41
N PRO A 148 -5.10 10.59 -2.92
CA PRO A 148 -4.65 9.41 -3.66
C PRO A 148 -5.72 8.32 -3.80
N ALA A 149 -6.49 8.06 -2.75
CA ALA A 149 -7.57 7.08 -2.78
C ALA A 149 -8.71 7.53 -3.71
N LEU A 150 -9.11 8.81 -3.63
CA LEU A 150 -10.13 9.39 -4.51
C LEU A 150 -9.69 9.36 -5.99
N LEU A 151 -8.42 9.63 -6.27
CA LEU A 151 -7.85 9.51 -7.61
C LEU A 151 -7.90 8.06 -8.11
N ALA A 152 -7.56 7.09 -7.26
CA ALA A 152 -7.63 5.67 -7.60
C ALA A 152 -9.08 5.21 -7.86
N MET A 153 -10.05 5.65 -7.07
CA MET A 153 -11.47 5.41 -7.31
C MET A 153 -11.91 5.95 -8.68
N HIS A 154 -11.50 7.18 -9.00
CA HIS A 154 -11.78 7.80 -10.30
C HIS A 154 -11.16 7.01 -11.47
N GLN A 155 -9.87 6.61 -11.36
CA GLN A 155 -9.20 5.78 -12.37
C GLN A 155 -9.91 4.43 -12.56
N ALA A 156 -10.36 3.81 -11.47
CA ALA A 156 -11.09 2.56 -11.50
C ALA A 156 -12.56 2.72 -11.98
N GLY A 157 -13.06 3.94 -12.17
CA GLY A 157 -14.47 4.19 -12.51
C GLY A 157 -15.42 3.71 -11.42
N VAL A 158 -15.09 3.97 -10.14
CA VAL A 158 -15.92 3.70 -8.97
C VAL A 158 -16.36 5.02 -8.37
N GLU A 159 -17.69 5.21 -8.25
CA GLU A 159 -18.27 6.43 -7.73
C GLU A 159 -18.08 6.57 -6.22
N TYR A 160 -18.02 7.80 -5.73
CA TYR A 160 -18.01 8.08 -4.30
C TYR A 160 -19.27 7.53 -3.61
N GLY A 161 -19.09 6.98 -2.40
CA GLY A 161 -20.16 6.32 -1.65
C GLY A 161 -20.37 4.84 -1.97
N ARG A 162 -19.65 4.29 -2.97
CA ARG A 162 -19.60 2.84 -3.18
C ARG A 162 -18.68 2.17 -2.16
N PRO A 163 -18.91 0.90 -1.78
CA PRO A 163 -18.05 0.20 -0.84
C PRO A 163 -16.64 -0.01 -1.41
N VAL A 164 -15.68 0.71 -0.85
CA VAL A 164 -14.25 0.61 -1.21
C VAL A 164 -13.47 0.18 0.03
N TRP A 165 -12.70 -0.88 -0.07
CA TRP A 165 -11.77 -1.28 0.98
C TRP A 165 -10.39 -0.71 0.68
N PHE A 166 -9.73 -0.17 1.71
CA PHE A 166 -8.33 0.25 1.64
C PHE A 166 -7.51 -0.63 2.58
N VAL A 167 -6.57 -1.38 2.01
CA VAL A 167 -5.75 -2.38 2.69
C VAL A 167 -4.32 -1.89 2.81
N GLY A 168 -3.79 -1.81 4.03
CA GLY A 168 -2.40 -1.39 4.26
C GLY A 168 -1.88 -1.80 5.63
N ASP A 169 -0.56 -1.70 5.83
CA ASP A 169 0.09 -2.05 7.11
C ASP A 169 0.30 -0.84 8.02
N GLY A 170 0.39 0.37 7.44
CA GLY A 170 0.75 1.60 8.13
C GLY A 170 -0.44 2.45 8.60
N ASP A 171 -0.16 3.38 9.52
CA ASP A 171 -1.16 4.36 9.98
C ASP A 171 -1.57 5.31 8.87
N THR A 172 -0.67 5.61 7.92
CA THR A 172 -0.96 6.45 6.75
C THR A 172 -2.04 5.84 5.85
N ASP A 173 -2.12 4.51 5.77
CA ASP A 173 -3.13 3.79 5.01
C ASP A 173 -4.50 3.88 5.66
N ILE A 174 -4.53 3.63 6.97
CA ILE A 174 -5.75 3.65 7.75
C ILE A 174 -6.34 5.07 7.81
N LEU A 175 -5.49 6.08 7.97
CA LEU A 175 -5.90 7.48 7.93
C LEU A 175 -6.36 7.90 6.53
N CYS A 176 -5.66 7.48 5.46
CA CYS A 176 -6.08 7.73 4.08
C CYS A 176 -7.45 7.09 3.80
N ALA A 177 -7.65 5.85 4.24
CA ALA A 177 -8.93 5.16 4.13
C ALA A 177 -10.05 5.95 4.82
N ALA A 178 -9.84 6.37 6.08
CA ALA A 178 -10.82 7.15 6.83
C ALA A 178 -11.12 8.51 6.18
N ASN A 179 -10.08 9.21 5.70
CA ASN A 179 -10.21 10.51 5.06
C ASN A 179 -10.94 10.42 3.69
N ALA A 180 -10.87 9.28 3.02
CA ALA A 180 -11.51 9.03 1.72
C ALA A 180 -12.87 8.30 1.85
N ASP A 181 -13.38 8.09 3.06
CA ASP A 181 -14.61 7.32 3.33
C ASP A 181 -14.54 5.88 2.80
N CYS A 182 -13.34 5.29 2.84
CA CYS A 182 -13.09 3.90 2.53
C CYS A 182 -13.10 3.05 3.80
N PHE A 183 -13.35 1.75 3.64
CA PHE A 183 -13.31 0.78 4.73
C PHE A 183 -11.85 0.42 5.05
N PRO A 184 -11.31 0.76 6.23
CA PRO A 184 -9.92 0.52 6.55
C PRO A 184 -9.67 -0.93 6.96
N VAL A 185 -8.78 -1.60 6.25
CA VAL A 185 -8.29 -2.96 6.53
C VAL A 185 -6.80 -2.90 6.85
N ARG A 186 -6.44 -3.29 8.08
CA ARG A 186 -5.04 -3.32 8.51
C ARG A 186 -4.43 -4.71 8.30
N VAL A 187 -3.24 -4.74 7.73
CA VAL A 187 -2.40 -5.95 7.67
C VAL A 187 -1.38 -5.89 8.81
N ALA A 188 -1.69 -6.56 9.93
CA ALA A 188 -0.84 -6.59 11.13
C ALA A 188 -1.24 -7.75 12.05
N ASP A 189 -0.37 -8.12 12.97
CA ASP A 189 -0.69 -9.13 14.00
C ASP A 189 -1.77 -8.67 14.97
N GLU A 190 -1.86 -7.35 15.24
CA GLU A 190 -2.80 -6.76 16.19
C GLU A 190 -3.35 -5.42 15.69
N ASN A 191 -4.60 -5.11 16.04
CA ASN A 191 -5.21 -3.79 15.85
C ASN A 191 -4.93 -2.93 17.11
N LYS A 192 -3.74 -2.33 17.19
CA LYS A 192 -3.25 -1.66 18.39
C LYS A 192 -4.04 -0.42 18.79
N ASP A 193 -4.62 0.28 17.83
CA ASP A 193 -5.30 1.56 18.03
C ASP A 193 -6.83 1.49 17.82
N GLY A 194 -7.35 0.35 17.38
CA GLY A 194 -8.76 0.17 17.05
C GLY A 194 -9.25 0.98 15.85
N ALA A 195 -8.35 1.62 15.10
CA ALA A 195 -8.70 2.50 13.98
C ALA A 195 -9.11 1.71 12.73
N ALA A 196 -8.58 0.48 12.55
CA ALA A 196 -9.03 -0.41 11.48
C ALA A 196 -10.32 -1.12 11.86
N VAL A 197 -11.24 -1.25 10.92
CA VAL A 197 -12.50 -1.99 11.10
C VAL A 197 -12.26 -3.49 10.97
N LEU A 198 -11.33 -3.89 10.11
CA LEU A 198 -10.87 -5.26 9.94
C LEU A 198 -9.34 -5.31 10.07
N THR A 199 -8.83 -6.28 10.82
CA THR A 199 -7.39 -6.56 10.89
C THR A 199 -7.15 -7.99 10.49
N VAL A 200 -6.18 -8.19 9.61
CA VAL A 200 -5.73 -9.50 9.11
C VAL A 200 -4.21 -9.58 9.24
N LYS A 201 -3.68 -10.77 9.48
CA LYS A 201 -2.23 -10.93 9.69
C LYS A 201 -1.39 -10.79 8.42
N ASN A 202 -1.97 -11.16 7.28
CA ASN A 202 -1.25 -11.21 5.99
C ASN A 202 -2.23 -11.37 4.81
N CYS A 203 -1.68 -11.35 3.60
CA CYS A 203 -2.44 -11.53 2.35
C CYS A 203 -3.23 -12.85 2.32
N SER A 204 -2.68 -13.95 2.88
CA SER A 204 -3.38 -15.25 2.89
C SER A 204 -4.67 -15.20 3.71
N GLU A 205 -4.65 -14.55 4.88
CA GLU A 205 -5.83 -14.39 5.73
C GLU A 205 -6.88 -13.47 5.10
N LEU A 206 -6.45 -12.36 4.47
CA LEU A 206 -7.36 -11.49 3.74
C LEU A 206 -8.02 -12.23 2.57
N LEU A 207 -7.27 -13.01 1.82
CA LEU A 207 -7.80 -13.83 0.73
C LEU A 207 -8.87 -14.80 1.21
N LEU A 208 -8.64 -15.50 2.33
CA LEU A 208 -9.63 -16.40 2.94
C LEU A 208 -10.87 -15.64 3.41
N THR A 209 -10.69 -14.44 3.96
CA THR A 209 -11.80 -13.58 4.37
C THR A 209 -12.67 -13.20 3.17
N LEU A 210 -12.07 -12.79 2.07
CA LEU A 210 -12.78 -12.44 0.84
C LEU A 210 -13.52 -13.65 0.23
N TYR A 211 -12.91 -14.84 0.23
CA TYR A 211 -13.59 -16.08 -0.19
C TYR A 211 -14.86 -16.35 0.62
N SER A 212 -14.79 -16.20 1.95
CA SER A 212 -15.94 -16.45 2.81
C SER A 212 -17.08 -15.44 2.59
N LEU A 213 -16.76 -14.20 2.24
CA LEU A 213 -17.75 -13.18 1.92
C LEU A 213 -18.48 -13.48 0.61
N THR A 214 -17.77 -13.89 -0.45
CA THR A 214 -18.39 -14.24 -1.74
C THR A 214 -19.32 -15.45 -1.62
N GLU A 215 -18.99 -16.45 -0.79
CA GLU A 215 -19.87 -17.59 -0.55
C GLU A 215 -21.16 -17.20 0.20
N THR A 216 -21.08 -16.18 1.06
CA THR A 216 -22.22 -15.71 1.84
C THR A 216 -23.19 -14.91 0.97
N GLU A 217 -22.70 -14.03 0.09
CA GLU A 217 -23.54 -13.30 -0.88
C GLU A 217 -24.29 -14.25 -1.81
N TYR A 218 -23.59 -15.26 -2.36
CA TYR A 218 -24.22 -16.25 -3.24
C TYR A 218 -25.36 -17.06 -2.58
N LYS A 219 -25.31 -17.24 -1.26
CA LYS A 219 -26.40 -17.91 -0.51
C LYS A 219 -27.59 -16.99 -0.24
N ASN A 220 -27.34 -15.69 -0.03
CA ASN A 220 -28.39 -14.70 0.22
C ASN A 220 -29.19 -14.36 -1.05
N ASP A 221 -28.55 -14.34 -2.23
CA ASP A 221 -29.21 -14.09 -3.51
C ASP A 221 -30.13 -15.23 -3.98
N LYS A 222 -30.08 -16.37 -3.32
CA LYS A 222 -30.92 -17.56 -3.61
C LYS A 222 -32.09 -17.76 -2.66
N GLN A 223 -32.27 -16.90 -1.67
CA GLN A 223 -33.41 -16.90 -0.76
C GLN A 223 -34.43 -15.82 -1.12
#